data_587d0b0841404ffc6025b78ecbed2e2f
#
_entry.id   587d0b0841404ffc6025b78ecbed2e2f
#
_cell.length_a   1.000
_cell.length_b   1.000
_cell.length_c   1.000
_cell.angle_alpha   90.00
_cell.angle_beta   90.00
_cell.angle_gamma   90.00
#
_symmetry.space_group_name_H-M   'P 1'
#
loop_
_entity.id
_entity.type
_entity.pdbx_description
1 polymer ?
#
loop_
_entity_poly.entity_id
_entity_poly.type
_entity_poly.pdbx_seq_one_letter_code
_entity_poly.pdbx_strand_id
1 'polypeptide(L)'
;MKHQIDFLELLQIDYEKYPVIAVVGGGGKTSLIYRLTDELIDKGKRVIITTTTHMAGESELPFARGGDAVKVKELLDKERYVIAAEYEEDTGKYASLTEEKLEELRELCDVMLVEADGAKHHPVKVPEK
;
A
#
# COMPACT_ATOMS: atom_id res chain seq x y z
N MET A 1 11.66 -5.86 -25.79
CA MET A 1 10.51 -5.22 -25.27
C MET A 1 9.64 -6.13 -24.46
N LYS A 2 9.28 -5.67 -23.34
CA LYS A 2 8.57 -6.45 -22.42
C LYS A 2 7.08 -6.17 -22.47
N HIS A 3 6.29 -7.18 -22.55
CA HIS A 3 4.85 -7.04 -22.56
C HIS A 3 4.31 -7.35 -21.19
N GLN A 4 4.36 -6.36 -20.34
CA GLN A 4 3.83 -6.55 -19.00
C GLN A 4 2.42 -6.08 -18.94
N ILE A 5 1.61 -6.83 -18.22
CA ILE A 5 0.25 -6.44 -17.96
C ILE A 5 0.28 -5.25 -17.00
N ASP A 6 -0.39 -4.17 -17.37
CA ASP A 6 -0.56 -3.02 -16.49
C ASP A 6 -1.80 -3.30 -15.64
N PHE A 7 -1.59 -3.70 -14.39
CA PHE A 7 -2.70 -4.05 -13.51
C PHE A 7 -3.56 -2.84 -13.16
N LEU A 8 -2.96 -1.65 -13.12
CA LEU A 8 -3.77 -0.46 -12.88
C LEU A 8 -4.81 -0.29 -13.98
N GLU A 9 -4.40 -0.49 -15.22
CA GLU A 9 -5.31 -0.37 -16.33
C GLU A 9 -6.26 -1.55 -16.40
N LEU A 10 -5.73 -2.75 -16.22
CA LEU A 10 -6.54 -3.97 -16.28
C LEU A 10 -7.67 -3.93 -15.26
N LEU A 11 -7.38 -3.46 -14.06
CA LEU A 11 -8.37 -3.42 -12.98
C LEU A 11 -9.15 -2.12 -12.97
N GLN A 12 -8.90 -1.24 -13.92
CA GLN A 12 -9.61 0.03 -14.08
C GLN A 12 -9.51 0.88 -12.82
N ILE A 13 -8.30 0.99 -12.29
CA ILE A 13 -8.05 1.76 -11.08
C ILE A 13 -7.77 3.20 -11.45
N ASP A 14 -8.63 4.10 -10.98
CA ASP A 14 -8.45 5.53 -11.20
C ASP A 14 -7.83 6.14 -9.96
N TYR A 15 -6.50 6.02 -9.87
CA TYR A 15 -5.79 6.45 -8.66
C TYR A 15 -5.69 7.96 -8.54
N GLU A 16 -5.93 8.68 -9.63
CA GLU A 16 -5.93 10.14 -9.55
C GLU A 16 -7.21 10.67 -8.93
N LYS A 17 -8.32 10.01 -9.21
CA LYS A 17 -9.59 10.37 -8.62
C LYS A 17 -9.76 9.77 -7.23
N TYR A 18 -9.25 8.54 -7.05
CA TYR A 18 -9.38 7.81 -5.80
C TYR A 18 -8.00 7.39 -5.31
N PRO A 19 -7.31 8.30 -4.60
CA PRO A 19 -5.92 8.03 -4.22
C PRO A 19 -5.74 7.04 -3.08
N VAL A 20 -6.83 6.62 -2.44
CA VAL A 20 -6.74 5.56 -1.44
C VAL A 20 -7.42 4.32 -2.02
N ILE A 21 -6.62 3.27 -2.22
CA ILE A 21 -7.09 2.06 -2.87
C ILE A 21 -7.00 0.91 -1.88
N ALA A 22 -8.14 0.32 -1.56
CA ALA A 22 -8.20 -0.81 -0.65
C ALA A 22 -8.22 -2.11 -1.45
N VAL A 23 -7.28 -3.00 -1.15
CA VAL A 23 -7.17 -4.28 -1.82
C VAL A 23 -7.76 -5.33 -0.89
N VAL A 24 -8.84 -5.97 -1.34
CA VAL A 24 -9.58 -6.94 -0.53
C VAL A 24 -9.67 -8.26 -1.29
N GLY A 25 -10.07 -9.31 -0.59
CA GLY A 25 -10.25 -10.60 -1.24
C GLY A 25 -9.48 -11.70 -0.55
N GLY A 26 -9.32 -12.83 -1.24
CA GLY A 26 -8.63 -13.97 -0.71
C GLY A 26 -7.13 -13.85 -0.82
N GLY A 27 -6.44 -14.95 -1.07
CA GLY A 27 -4.99 -14.94 -1.16
C GLY A 27 -4.49 -14.08 -2.31
N GLY A 28 -3.24 -13.67 -2.23
CA GLY A 28 -2.62 -12.91 -3.30
C GLY A 28 -2.69 -11.40 -3.14
N LYS A 29 -3.29 -10.91 -2.07
CA LYS A 29 -3.40 -9.45 -1.87
C LYS A 29 -2.04 -8.78 -1.77
N THR A 30 -1.14 -9.37 -1.02
CA THR A 30 0.18 -8.78 -0.82
C THR A 30 0.95 -8.70 -2.14
N SER A 31 0.89 -9.75 -2.94
CA SER A 31 1.56 -9.74 -4.24
C SER A 31 0.98 -8.67 -5.14
N LEU A 32 -0.34 -8.52 -5.14
CA LEU A 32 -0.97 -7.51 -5.98
C LEU A 32 -0.57 -6.10 -5.52
N ILE A 33 -0.51 -5.88 -4.21
CA ILE A 33 -0.12 -4.58 -3.68
C ILE A 33 1.28 -4.21 -4.16
N TYR A 34 2.24 -5.13 -4.11
CA TYR A 34 3.58 -4.83 -4.56
C TYR A 34 3.65 -4.63 -6.06
N ARG A 35 2.83 -5.37 -6.82
CA ARG A 35 2.78 -5.16 -8.25
C ARG A 35 2.23 -3.78 -8.59
N LEU A 36 1.16 -3.36 -7.91
CA LEU A 36 0.61 -2.03 -8.13
C LEU A 36 1.60 -0.94 -7.73
N THR A 37 2.34 -1.19 -6.65
CA THR A 37 3.36 -0.25 -6.21
C THR A 37 4.40 -0.03 -7.30
N ASP A 38 4.89 -1.11 -7.90
CA ASP A 38 5.87 -0.99 -8.96
C ASP A 38 5.33 -0.18 -10.14
N GLU A 39 4.08 -0.42 -10.50
CA GLU A 39 3.48 0.29 -11.62
C GLU A 39 3.31 1.77 -11.30
N LEU A 40 2.92 2.09 -10.08
CA LEU A 40 2.74 3.48 -9.68
C LEU A 40 4.07 4.21 -9.62
N ILE A 41 5.11 3.55 -9.14
CA ILE A 41 6.44 4.16 -9.12
C ILE A 41 6.90 4.45 -10.54
N ASP A 42 6.64 3.52 -11.46
CA ASP A 42 6.99 3.74 -12.86
C ASP A 42 6.28 4.96 -13.43
N LYS A 43 5.13 5.32 -12.89
CA LYS A 43 4.39 6.49 -13.33
C LYS A 43 4.76 7.74 -12.54
N GLY A 44 5.80 7.67 -11.73
CA GLY A 44 6.29 8.82 -10.98
C GLY A 44 5.54 9.12 -9.71
N LYS A 45 4.75 8.17 -9.20
CA LYS A 45 3.96 8.39 -8.01
C LYS A 45 4.69 7.91 -6.77
N ARG A 46 4.39 8.55 -5.63
CA ARG A 46 4.92 8.12 -4.34
C ARG A 46 3.83 7.35 -3.61
N VAL A 47 4.17 6.20 -3.08
CA VAL A 47 3.17 5.25 -2.60
C VAL A 47 3.41 4.92 -1.13
N ILE A 48 2.34 4.99 -0.35
CA ILE A 48 2.36 4.46 1.02
C ILE A 48 1.52 3.18 1.01
N ILE A 49 2.12 2.10 1.53
CA ILE A 49 1.44 0.82 1.71
C ILE A 49 1.11 0.68 3.19
N THR A 50 -0.13 0.33 3.49
CA THR A 50 -0.53 0.11 4.88
C THR A 50 -1.57 -1.01 4.93
N THR A 51 -2.08 -1.27 6.12
CA THR A 51 -3.06 -2.34 6.29
C THR A 51 -4.06 -1.94 7.37
N THR A 52 -5.29 -2.41 7.24
CA THR A 52 -6.28 -2.29 8.31
C THR A 52 -6.52 -3.63 9.00
N THR A 53 -5.73 -4.63 8.65
CA THR A 53 -5.78 -5.93 9.27
C THR A 53 -4.34 -6.33 9.60
N HIS A 54 -3.95 -7.55 9.33
CA HIS A 54 -2.57 -8.00 9.56
C HIS A 54 -1.95 -8.41 8.25
N MET A 55 -0.73 -7.96 8.02
CA MET A 55 -0.03 -8.18 6.77
C MET A 55 1.34 -8.73 7.10
N ALA A 56 1.82 -9.68 6.30
CA ALA A 56 3.12 -10.30 6.54
C ALA A 56 4.23 -9.26 6.51
N GLY A 57 5.11 -9.30 7.50
CA GLY A 57 6.23 -8.39 7.56
C GLY A 57 7.32 -8.77 6.59
N GLU A 58 7.98 -7.76 6.03
CA GLU A 58 9.10 -7.94 5.11
C GLU A 58 10.23 -7.08 5.58
N SER A 59 11.24 -7.68 6.19
CA SER A 59 12.27 -6.92 6.89
C SER A 59 13.14 -6.07 5.98
N GLU A 60 13.20 -6.38 4.69
CA GLU A 60 14.10 -5.67 3.79
C GLU A 60 13.43 -4.54 3.03
N LEU A 61 12.16 -4.32 3.24
CA LEU A 61 11.46 -3.27 2.52
C LEU A 61 11.46 -1.98 3.34
N PRO A 62 11.33 -0.83 2.68
CA PRO A 62 11.24 0.44 3.40
C PRO A 62 10.06 0.42 4.35
N PHE A 63 10.30 0.68 5.63
CA PHE A 63 9.29 0.55 6.65
C PHE A 63 9.38 1.69 7.66
N ALA A 64 8.26 2.34 7.92
CA ALA A 64 8.15 3.38 8.92
C ALA A 64 7.22 2.88 10.03
N ARG A 65 7.78 2.40 11.11
CA ARG A 65 7.02 1.83 12.22
C ARG A 65 6.17 2.91 12.86
N GLY A 66 4.90 2.58 13.09
CA GLY A 66 3.97 3.52 13.68
C GLY A 66 3.58 4.65 12.77
N GLY A 67 4.04 4.62 11.52
CA GLY A 67 3.72 5.66 10.58
C GLY A 67 4.41 6.99 10.89
N ASP A 68 5.60 6.95 11.46
CA ASP A 68 6.37 8.16 11.77
C ASP A 68 6.48 9.02 10.52
N ALA A 69 5.89 10.23 10.56
CA ALA A 69 5.81 11.09 9.39
C ALA A 69 7.17 11.49 8.85
N VAL A 70 8.13 11.74 9.73
CA VAL A 70 9.48 12.11 9.29
C VAL A 70 10.12 10.96 8.53
N LYS A 71 9.99 9.76 9.08
CA LYS A 71 10.54 8.57 8.43
C LYS A 71 9.85 8.29 7.11
N VAL A 72 8.53 8.46 7.08
CA VAL A 72 7.75 8.27 5.86
C VAL A 72 8.24 9.19 4.76
N LYS A 73 8.40 10.47 5.06
CA LYS A 73 8.87 11.43 4.06
C LYS A 73 10.25 11.07 3.56
N GLU A 74 11.13 10.70 4.48
CA GLU A 74 12.50 10.35 4.10
C GLU A 74 12.51 9.17 3.15
N LEU A 75 11.75 8.13 3.48
CA LEU A 75 11.73 6.93 2.64
C LEU A 75 11.00 7.16 1.32
N LEU A 76 9.97 7.99 1.31
CA LEU A 76 9.30 8.31 0.05
C LEU A 76 10.24 9.04 -0.91
N ASP A 77 11.08 9.92 -0.38
CA ASP A 77 12.03 10.63 -1.23
C ASP A 77 13.11 9.69 -1.74
N LYS A 78 13.52 8.74 -0.93
CA LYS A 78 14.64 7.86 -1.28
C LYS A 78 14.19 6.66 -2.10
N GLU A 79 13.10 6.01 -1.69
CA GLU A 79 12.68 4.74 -2.28
C GLU A 79 11.43 4.85 -3.12
N ARG A 80 10.72 5.96 -3.03
CA ARG A 80 9.48 6.23 -3.73
C ARG A 80 8.28 5.48 -3.15
N TYR A 81 8.49 4.58 -2.21
CA TYR A 81 7.41 3.94 -1.50
C TYR A 81 7.87 3.60 -0.10
N VAL A 82 6.89 3.37 0.78
CA VAL A 82 7.19 2.99 2.17
C VAL A 82 6.00 2.23 2.72
N ILE A 83 6.28 1.25 3.57
CA ILE A 83 5.24 0.55 4.32
C ILE A 83 5.10 1.28 5.64
N ALA A 84 3.89 1.78 5.93
CA ALA A 84 3.61 2.50 7.17
C ALA A 84 2.58 1.72 7.96
N ALA A 85 2.95 1.21 9.12
CA ALA A 85 2.09 0.34 9.90
C ALA A 85 2.68 0.16 11.29
N GLU A 86 1.89 -0.38 12.20
CA GLU A 86 2.44 -0.91 13.43
C GLU A 86 3.07 -2.26 13.14
N TYR A 87 3.89 -2.73 14.06
CA TYR A 87 4.57 -4.00 13.89
C TYR A 87 4.40 -4.81 15.16
N GLU A 88 3.89 -6.03 15.01
CA GLU A 88 3.70 -6.94 16.13
C GLU A 88 4.86 -7.91 16.17
N GLU A 89 5.69 -7.79 17.19
CA GLU A 89 6.89 -8.61 17.26
C GLU A 89 6.57 -10.09 17.52
N ASP A 90 5.44 -10.35 18.20
CA ASP A 90 5.05 -11.72 18.49
C ASP A 90 4.74 -12.51 17.22
N THR A 91 4.13 -11.88 16.25
CA THR A 91 3.69 -12.54 15.03
C THR A 91 4.54 -12.21 13.83
N GLY A 92 5.35 -11.16 13.89
CA GLY A 92 6.12 -10.69 12.76
C GLY A 92 5.25 -10.05 11.69
N LYS A 93 4.11 -9.51 12.07
CA LYS A 93 3.17 -8.95 11.11
C LYS A 93 2.98 -7.46 11.32
N TYR A 94 2.68 -6.78 10.22
CA TYR A 94 2.26 -5.39 10.28
C TYR A 94 0.82 -5.32 10.75
N ALA A 95 0.48 -4.25 11.45
CA ALA A 95 -0.86 -4.06 11.97
C ALA A 95 -1.32 -2.63 11.67
N SER A 96 -2.62 -2.41 11.85
CA SER A 96 -3.26 -1.17 11.45
C SER A 96 -2.78 0.03 12.25
N LEU A 97 -2.64 1.16 11.59
CA LEU A 97 -2.48 2.45 12.24
C LEU A 97 -3.85 3.00 12.59
N THR A 98 -3.87 4.07 13.39
CA THR A 98 -5.13 4.76 13.68
C THR A 98 -5.60 5.50 12.44
N GLU A 99 -6.90 5.79 12.40
CA GLU A 99 -7.45 6.55 11.29
C GLU A 99 -6.84 7.94 11.21
N GLU A 100 -6.58 8.55 12.35
CA GLU A 100 -5.96 9.87 12.37
C GLU A 100 -4.58 9.84 11.72
N LYS A 101 -3.81 8.81 12.03
CA LYS A 101 -2.48 8.68 11.45
C LYS A 101 -2.58 8.44 9.95
N LEU A 102 -3.52 7.63 9.51
CA LEU A 102 -3.70 7.38 8.09
C LEU A 102 -4.08 8.66 7.34
N GLU A 103 -4.94 9.48 7.93
CA GLU A 103 -5.29 10.75 7.30
C GLU A 103 -4.08 11.67 7.18
N GLU A 104 -3.26 11.69 8.21
CA GLU A 104 -2.05 12.50 8.19
C GLU A 104 -1.12 12.05 7.07
N LEU A 105 -0.94 10.74 6.93
CA LEU A 105 0.00 10.19 5.96
C LEU A 105 -0.50 10.35 4.51
N ARG A 106 -1.82 10.43 4.33
CA ARG A 106 -2.36 10.63 2.99
C ARG A 106 -1.81 11.88 2.33
N GLU A 107 -1.54 12.89 3.13
CA GLU A 107 -1.03 14.16 2.59
C GLU A 107 0.41 14.05 2.10
N LEU A 108 1.11 12.99 2.46
CA LEU A 108 2.52 12.84 2.15
C LEU A 108 2.78 12.03 0.89
N CYS A 109 1.77 11.37 0.37
CA CYS A 109 1.95 10.49 -0.79
C CYS A 109 0.95 10.83 -1.88
N ASP A 110 1.18 10.24 -3.05
CA ASP A 110 0.26 10.39 -4.16
C ASP A 110 -0.82 9.32 -4.15
N VAL A 111 -0.47 8.11 -3.71
CA VAL A 111 -1.41 6.99 -3.68
C VAL A 111 -1.15 6.19 -2.41
N MET A 112 -2.22 5.81 -1.73
CA MET A 112 -2.12 4.94 -0.56
C MET A 112 -2.78 3.61 -0.88
N LEU A 113 -2.03 2.52 -0.77
CA LEU A 113 -2.55 1.17 -0.99
C LEU A 113 -2.78 0.53 0.37
N VAL A 114 -3.99 0.02 0.58
CA VAL A 114 -4.40 -0.51 1.87
C VAL A 114 -4.81 -1.95 1.72
N GLU A 115 -4.16 -2.85 2.45
CA GLU A 115 -4.62 -4.22 2.53
C GLU A 115 -5.74 -4.28 3.57
N ALA A 116 -6.94 -4.68 3.14
CA ALA A 116 -8.12 -4.62 3.99
C ALA A 116 -8.97 -5.86 3.81
N ASP A 117 -9.75 -6.17 4.84
CA ASP A 117 -10.68 -7.29 4.76
C ASP A 117 -12.02 -6.85 4.22
N GLY A 118 -12.42 -5.63 4.52
CA GLY A 118 -13.71 -5.13 4.08
C GLY A 118 -13.56 -3.88 3.28
N ALA A 119 -14.53 -3.65 2.40
CA ALA A 119 -14.49 -2.51 1.50
C ALA A 119 -15.12 -1.30 2.14
N LYS A 120 -14.31 -0.29 2.42
CA LYS A 120 -14.84 0.98 2.92
C LYS A 120 -14.46 2.14 2.03
N HIS A 121 -13.58 1.91 1.09
CA HIS A 121 -13.17 2.94 0.15
C HIS A 121 -13.43 2.38 -1.22
N HIS A 122 -12.55 2.59 -2.14
CA HIS A 122 -12.68 2.00 -3.47
C HIS A 122 -11.90 0.71 -3.52
N PRO A 123 -12.55 -0.40 -3.25
CA PRO A 123 -11.82 -1.66 -3.15
C PRO A 123 -11.51 -2.23 -4.51
N VAL A 124 -10.38 -2.89 -4.56
CA VAL A 124 -10.00 -3.71 -5.70
C VAL A 124 -9.98 -5.14 -5.21
N LYS A 125 -10.85 -5.95 -5.76
CA LYS A 125 -10.89 -7.35 -5.35
C LYS A 125 -9.86 -8.16 -6.10
N VAL A 126 -9.15 -8.99 -5.37
CA VAL A 126 -8.19 -9.89 -5.97
C VAL A 126 -8.96 -11.04 -6.62
N PRO A 127 -8.74 -11.29 -7.92
CA PRO A 127 -9.43 -12.39 -8.59
C PRO A 127 -9.06 -13.73 -7.95
N GLU A 128 -10.03 -14.57 -7.84
CA GLU A 128 -9.78 -15.92 -7.32
C GLU A 128 -9.48 -16.85 -8.46
N LYS A 129 -8.61 -17.77 -8.17
CA LYS A 129 -8.20 -18.74 -9.18
C LYS A 129 -8.98 -20.00 -9.10
#